data_23373700b6fd075882db26bb0b496951
#
_entry.id   23373700b6fd075882db26bb0b496951
#
_cell.length_a   1.000
_cell.length_b   1.000
_cell.length_c   1.000
_cell.angle_alpha   90.00
_cell.angle_beta   90.00
_cell.angle_gamma   90.00
#
_symmetry.space_group_name_H-M   'P 1'
#
loop_
_entity.id
_entity.type
_entity.pdbx_description
1 polymer ?
#
loop_
_entity_poly.entity_id
_entity_poly.type
_entity_poly.pdbx_seq_one_letter_code
_entity_poly.pdbx_strand_id
1 'polypeptide(L)'
;RMDVEAMVRGLSDGTIDFVATDHAPHNRVRKLCTFHDAAFGISVLETALGSLMSLVHTSDITLPLLIEKLTLYPARFLGRELGTLRVGAPADITVFDPDAEWVVNAGSFASKGKNTPLDGATLKGRVVATIVGGDVVYEAAIG
;
A
#
# COMPACT_ATOMS: atom_id res chain seq x y z
N ARG A 1 14.78 -2.92 -15.64
CA ARG A 1 13.54 -2.73 -16.44
C ARG A 1 12.88 -4.06 -16.74
N MET A 2 13.60 -5.05 -17.31
CA MET A 2 13.10 -6.40 -17.59
C MET A 2 12.53 -7.10 -16.34
N ASP A 3 13.16 -6.95 -15.18
CA ASP A 3 12.69 -7.54 -13.91
C ASP A 3 11.35 -6.93 -13.46
N VAL A 4 11.17 -5.61 -13.61
CA VAL A 4 9.89 -4.95 -13.30
C VAL A 4 8.78 -5.50 -14.19
N GLU A 5 9.04 -5.62 -15.49
CA GLU A 5 8.08 -6.20 -16.45
C GLU A 5 7.74 -7.66 -16.12
N ALA A 6 8.73 -8.44 -15.65
CA ALA A 6 8.51 -9.81 -15.20
C ALA A 6 7.65 -9.88 -13.94
N MET A 7 7.88 -8.97 -12.98
CA MET A 7 7.06 -8.88 -11.75
C MET A 7 5.61 -8.52 -12.07
N VAL A 8 5.38 -7.54 -12.94
CA VAL A 8 4.03 -7.15 -13.38
C VAL A 8 3.32 -8.29 -14.09
N ARG A 9 4.03 -8.99 -14.99
CA ARG A 9 3.47 -10.21 -15.63
C ARG A 9 3.12 -11.27 -14.60
N GLY A 10 4.01 -11.55 -13.64
CA GLY A 10 3.77 -12.52 -12.59
C GLY A 10 2.55 -12.20 -11.70
N LEU A 11 2.29 -10.92 -11.45
CA LEU A 11 1.06 -10.49 -10.78
C LEU A 11 -0.17 -10.77 -11.64
N SER A 12 -0.08 -10.50 -12.96
CA SER A 12 -1.21 -10.62 -13.89
C SER A 12 -1.57 -12.07 -14.21
N ASP A 13 -0.56 -12.94 -14.38
CA ASP A 13 -0.77 -14.34 -14.75
C ASP A 13 -0.95 -15.29 -13.54
N GLY A 14 -0.82 -14.76 -12.32
CA GLY A 14 -1.00 -15.51 -11.08
C GLY A 14 0.24 -16.26 -10.59
N THR A 15 1.40 -16.10 -11.22
CA THR A 15 2.69 -16.62 -10.72
C THR A 15 3.05 -15.99 -9.38
N ILE A 16 2.68 -14.72 -9.19
CA ILE A 16 2.81 -14.02 -7.90
C ILE A 16 1.41 -13.92 -7.28
N ASP A 17 1.25 -14.52 -6.11
CA ASP A 17 -0.05 -14.64 -5.45
C ASP A 17 -0.56 -13.30 -4.92
N PHE A 18 0.27 -12.52 -4.22
CA PHE A 18 -0.15 -11.27 -3.59
C PHE A 18 1.02 -10.29 -3.40
N VAL A 19 0.70 -9.07 -2.98
CA VAL A 19 1.67 -8.03 -2.67
C VAL A 19 1.79 -7.88 -1.15
N ALA A 20 3.03 -7.89 -0.64
CA ALA A 20 3.37 -7.53 0.72
C ALA A 20 4.26 -6.28 0.71
N THR A 21 3.99 -5.36 1.64
CA THR A 21 4.66 -4.05 1.64
C THR A 21 6.09 -4.08 2.17
N ASP A 22 6.45 -5.09 2.95
CA ASP A 22 7.71 -5.12 3.71
C ASP A 22 7.97 -3.79 4.47
N HIS A 23 6.92 -3.28 5.13
CA HIS A 23 7.01 -2.05 5.92
C HIS A 23 8.02 -2.22 7.04
N ALA A 24 9.23 -1.71 6.85
CA ALA A 24 10.36 -1.84 7.76
C ALA A 24 10.89 -0.46 8.19
N PRO A 25 10.14 0.26 9.05
CA PRO A 25 10.54 1.58 9.53
C PRO A 25 11.74 1.48 10.46
N HIS A 26 12.71 2.36 10.28
CA HIS A 26 13.85 2.53 11.17
C HIS A 26 13.86 3.92 11.78
N ASN A 27 14.48 4.05 12.95
CA ASN A 27 14.70 5.35 13.56
C ASN A 27 15.75 6.14 12.76
N ARG A 28 15.76 7.47 12.95
CA ARG A 28 16.62 8.39 12.23
C ARG A 28 18.11 8.07 12.39
N VAL A 29 18.54 7.65 13.58
CA VAL A 29 19.95 7.35 13.85
C VAL A 29 20.45 6.19 12.97
N ARG A 30 19.62 5.17 12.78
CA ARG A 30 19.95 4.01 11.95
C ARG A 30 20.01 4.33 10.46
N LYS A 31 19.51 5.50 10.04
CA LYS A 31 19.46 5.95 8.65
C LYS A 31 20.45 7.09 8.35
N LEU A 32 20.84 7.88 9.35
CA LEU A 32 21.82 8.96 9.22
C LEU A 32 23.27 8.45 9.39
N CYS A 33 23.65 7.55 8.50
CA CYS A 33 25.00 7.00 8.42
C CYS A 33 25.35 6.78 6.94
N THR A 34 26.51 6.18 6.65
CA THR A 34 26.85 5.90 5.27
C THR A 34 25.87 4.91 4.65
N PHE A 35 25.72 4.92 3.33
CA PHE A 35 24.82 4.00 2.64
C PHE A 35 25.12 2.52 2.99
N HIS A 36 26.40 2.20 3.18
CA HIS A 36 26.84 0.84 3.51
C HIS A 36 26.41 0.41 4.92
N ASP A 37 26.37 1.34 5.86
CA ASP A 37 26.05 1.07 7.27
C ASP A 37 24.57 1.28 7.60
N ALA A 38 23.81 1.88 6.69
CA ALA A 38 22.41 2.19 6.91
C ALA A 38 21.56 0.91 6.99
N ALA A 39 20.67 0.85 7.99
CA ALA A 39 19.74 -0.25 8.12
C ALA A 39 18.84 -0.38 6.87
N PHE A 40 18.64 -1.61 6.38
CA PHE A 40 17.72 -1.89 5.28
C PHE A 40 16.27 -1.70 5.73
N GLY A 41 15.44 -1.21 4.82
CA GLY A 41 14.02 -1.02 5.02
C GLY A 41 13.58 0.43 4.99
N ILE A 42 12.32 0.63 4.67
CA ILE A 42 11.68 1.95 4.52
C ILE A 42 10.27 1.94 5.10
N SER A 43 9.73 3.13 5.35
CA SER A 43 8.32 3.32 5.72
C SER A 43 7.48 3.38 4.44
N VAL A 44 6.53 2.45 4.27
CA VAL A 44 5.73 2.32 3.05
C VAL A 44 4.23 2.15 3.25
N LEU A 45 3.73 1.89 4.47
CA LEU A 45 2.30 1.60 4.66
C LEU A 45 1.41 2.71 4.12
N GLU A 46 1.73 3.96 4.42
CA GLU A 46 0.93 5.12 4.01
C GLU A 46 0.99 5.42 2.51
N THR A 47 2.00 4.91 1.82
CA THR A 47 2.20 5.13 0.38
C THR A 47 1.91 3.90 -0.47
N ALA A 48 1.65 2.74 0.14
CA ALA A 48 1.51 1.46 -0.55
C ALA A 48 0.44 1.51 -1.64
N LEU A 49 -0.78 1.93 -1.31
CA LEU A 49 -1.88 2.00 -2.27
C LEU A 49 -1.54 2.97 -3.42
N GLY A 50 -1.16 4.22 -3.10
CA GLY A 50 -0.86 5.23 -4.11
C GLY A 50 0.30 4.82 -5.03
N SER A 51 1.33 4.14 -4.50
CA SER A 51 2.43 3.62 -5.31
C SER A 51 1.97 2.52 -6.27
N LEU A 52 1.15 1.58 -5.80
CA LEU A 52 0.65 0.47 -6.60
C LEU A 52 -0.42 0.90 -7.60
N MET A 53 -1.17 1.96 -7.30
CA MET A 53 -2.14 2.56 -8.24
C MET A 53 -1.46 3.04 -9.53
N SER A 54 -0.15 3.33 -9.52
CA SER A 54 0.59 3.64 -10.74
C SER A 54 0.47 2.54 -11.80
N LEU A 55 0.47 1.27 -11.39
CA LEU A 55 0.31 0.12 -12.29
C LEU A 55 -1.09 0.07 -12.93
N VAL A 56 -2.10 0.56 -12.22
CA VAL A 56 -3.47 0.66 -12.74
C VAL A 56 -3.57 1.82 -13.73
N HIS A 57 -2.99 2.97 -13.40
CA HIS A 57 -3.01 4.16 -14.27
C HIS A 57 -2.20 3.98 -15.55
N THR A 58 -1.15 3.16 -15.53
CA THR A 58 -0.40 2.77 -16.74
C THR A 58 -1.03 1.60 -17.49
N SER A 59 -2.16 1.07 -17.00
CA SER A 59 -2.86 -0.09 -17.57
C SER A 59 -2.04 -1.38 -17.56
N ASP A 60 -1.05 -1.48 -16.70
CA ASP A 60 -0.26 -2.70 -16.53
C ASP A 60 -1.06 -3.81 -15.84
N ILE A 61 -1.93 -3.43 -14.89
CA ILE A 61 -2.89 -4.32 -14.22
C ILE A 61 -4.26 -3.63 -14.09
N THR A 62 -5.31 -4.43 -13.84
CA THR A 62 -6.64 -3.86 -13.55
C THR A 62 -6.81 -3.51 -12.07
N LEU A 63 -7.66 -2.53 -11.77
CA LEU A 63 -7.97 -2.17 -10.38
C LEU A 63 -8.54 -3.36 -9.57
N PRO A 64 -9.49 -4.15 -10.08
CA PRO A 64 -9.95 -5.34 -9.36
C PRO A 64 -8.82 -6.30 -9.01
N LEU A 65 -7.90 -6.57 -9.93
CA LEU A 65 -6.76 -7.44 -9.69
C LEU A 65 -5.85 -6.89 -8.58
N LEU A 66 -5.56 -5.58 -8.61
CA LEU A 66 -4.76 -4.94 -7.54
C LEU A 66 -5.43 -5.13 -6.18
N ILE A 67 -6.74 -4.88 -6.09
CA ILE A 67 -7.49 -5.03 -4.83
C ILE A 67 -7.46 -6.49 -4.35
N GLU A 68 -7.67 -7.46 -5.24
CA GLU A 68 -7.56 -8.88 -4.88
C GLU A 68 -6.16 -9.23 -4.34
N LYS A 69 -5.10 -8.74 -4.99
CA LYS A 69 -3.70 -8.97 -4.58
C LYS A 69 -3.35 -8.34 -3.22
N LEU A 70 -4.08 -7.31 -2.79
CA LEU A 70 -3.89 -6.63 -1.51
C LEU A 70 -4.83 -7.15 -0.40
N THR A 71 -5.91 -7.86 -0.73
CA THR A 71 -6.95 -8.23 0.23
C THR A 71 -7.26 -9.73 0.23
N LEU A 72 -7.94 -10.21 -0.80
CA LEU A 72 -8.48 -11.57 -0.87
C LEU A 72 -7.38 -12.64 -0.92
N TYR A 73 -6.34 -12.44 -1.73
CA TYR A 73 -5.27 -13.43 -1.86
C TYR A 73 -4.43 -13.57 -0.58
N PRO A 74 -3.95 -12.50 0.06
CA PRO A 74 -3.26 -12.63 1.34
C PRO A 74 -4.17 -13.21 2.44
N ALA A 75 -5.47 -12.89 2.46
CA ALA A 75 -6.40 -13.49 3.41
C ALA A 75 -6.51 -15.01 3.20
N ARG A 76 -6.63 -15.47 1.97
CA ARG A 76 -6.64 -16.90 1.62
C ARG A 76 -5.34 -17.61 2.02
N PHE A 77 -4.20 -16.98 1.75
CA PHE A 77 -2.89 -17.51 2.13
C PHE A 77 -2.79 -17.72 3.65
N LEU A 78 -3.37 -16.81 4.43
CA LEU A 78 -3.41 -16.90 5.90
C LEU A 78 -4.55 -17.80 6.43
N GLY A 79 -5.35 -18.42 5.56
CA GLY A 79 -6.50 -19.23 5.95
C GLY A 79 -7.59 -18.41 6.66
N ARG A 80 -7.76 -17.14 6.29
CA ARG A 80 -8.74 -16.22 6.86
C ARG A 80 -9.88 -15.92 5.88
N GLU A 81 -11.11 -15.88 6.38
CA GLU A 81 -12.29 -15.44 5.62
C GLU A 81 -12.46 -13.92 5.67
N LEU A 82 -11.44 -13.20 5.14
CA LEU A 82 -11.37 -11.74 5.08
C LEU A 82 -11.24 -11.28 3.62
N GLY A 83 -11.14 -9.96 3.40
CA GLY A 83 -10.98 -9.37 2.07
C GLY A 83 -12.23 -9.49 1.21
N THR A 84 -13.41 -9.45 1.82
CA THR A 84 -14.70 -9.58 1.15
C THR A 84 -15.74 -8.65 1.78
N LEU A 85 -16.68 -8.17 0.97
CA LEU A 85 -17.84 -7.37 1.39
C LEU A 85 -19.12 -8.20 1.49
N ARG A 86 -19.03 -9.54 1.62
CA ARG A 86 -20.20 -10.40 1.76
C ARG A 86 -20.94 -10.11 3.06
N VAL A 87 -22.26 -10.24 3.03
CA VAL A 87 -23.10 -10.13 4.23
C VAL A 87 -22.63 -11.13 5.29
N GLY A 88 -22.42 -10.65 6.51
CA GLY A 88 -21.89 -11.45 7.62
C GLY A 88 -20.37 -11.47 7.74
N ALA A 89 -19.63 -10.93 6.78
CA ALA A 89 -18.19 -10.73 6.91
C ALA A 89 -17.87 -9.59 7.89
N PRO A 90 -16.67 -9.59 8.52
CA PRO A 90 -16.21 -8.45 9.30
C PRO A 90 -16.23 -7.16 8.46
N ALA A 91 -16.68 -6.06 9.07
CA ALA A 91 -16.73 -4.77 8.41
C ALA A 91 -15.35 -4.06 8.48
N ASP A 92 -14.34 -4.67 7.87
CA ASP A 92 -13.00 -4.11 7.70
C ASP A 92 -12.89 -3.57 6.27
N ILE A 93 -13.07 -2.26 6.09
CA ILE A 93 -13.28 -1.63 4.80
C ILE A 93 -12.33 -0.45 4.63
N THR A 94 -11.66 -0.38 3.49
CA THR A 94 -10.92 0.80 3.06
C THR A 94 -11.69 1.48 1.93
N VAL A 95 -11.99 2.76 2.10
CA VAL A 95 -12.58 3.62 1.06
C VAL A 95 -11.48 4.52 0.52
N PHE A 96 -11.34 4.58 -0.79
CA PHE A 96 -10.33 5.41 -1.42
C PHE A 96 -10.84 6.01 -2.73
N ASP A 97 -10.28 7.15 -3.09
CA ASP A 97 -10.46 7.78 -4.40
C ASP A 97 -9.29 7.35 -5.29
N PRO A 98 -9.54 6.59 -6.38
CA PRO A 98 -8.49 6.10 -7.26
C PRO A 98 -7.79 7.21 -8.05
N ASP A 99 -8.44 8.36 -8.23
CA ASP A 99 -7.98 9.45 -9.08
C ASP A 99 -7.43 10.66 -8.32
N ALA A 100 -7.66 10.74 -7.02
CA ALA A 100 -7.18 11.85 -6.20
C ALA A 100 -5.65 11.88 -6.16
N GLU A 101 -5.08 13.00 -6.56
CA GLU A 101 -3.64 13.27 -6.45
C GLU A 101 -3.30 13.86 -5.07
N TRP A 102 -2.15 13.47 -4.56
CA TRP A 102 -1.65 13.97 -3.29
C TRP A 102 -0.13 13.92 -3.22
N VAL A 103 0.45 14.87 -2.49
CA VAL A 103 1.90 14.92 -2.27
C VAL A 103 2.25 14.17 -0.99
N VAL A 104 3.19 13.25 -1.09
CA VAL A 104 3.70 12.50 0.06
C VAL A 104 4.41 13.45 1.01
N ASN A 105 3.98 13.48 2.24
CA ASN A 105 4.64 14.19 3.34
C ASN A 105 5.00 13.17 4.43
N ALA A 106 6.23 12.69 4.45
CA ALA A 106 6.67 11.71 5.42
C ALA A 106 6.55 12.23 6.86
N GLY A 107 6.63 13.53 7.08
CA GLY A 107 6.42 14.17 8.38
C GLY A 107 5.05 13.85 8.98
N SER A 108 4.01 13.74 8.15
CA SER A 108 2.63 13.48 8.56
C SER A 108 2.28 12.00 8.75
N PHE A 109 3.16 11.06 8.42
CA PHE A 109 2.87 9.63 8.58
C PHE A 109 2.51 9.27 10.04
N ALA A 110 1.58 8.34 10.23
CA ALA A 110 1.30 7.73 11.51
C ALA A 110 2.47 6.84 11.98
N SER A 111 3.15 6.20 11.04
CA SER A 111 4.38 5.44 11.28
C SER A 111 5.43 6.29 12.00
N LYS A 112 6.05 5.75 13.05
CA LYS A 112 7.13 6.43 13.78
C LYS A 112 8.39 6.62 12.91
N GLY A 113 8.68 5.68 12.01
CA GLY A 113 9.72 5.82 11.02
C GLY A 113 9.26 6.69 9.86
N LYS A 114 10.02 7.73 9.52
CA LYS A 114 9.71 8.69 8.46
C LYS A 114 10.60 8.49 7.22
N ASN A 115 11.36 7.41 7.18
CA ASN A 115 12.30 7.16 6.10
C ASN A 115 11.59 6.53 4.91
N THR A 116 11.35 7.30 3.89
CA THR A 116 10.81 6.87 2.59
C THR A 116 11.47 7.64 1.45
N PRO A 117 11.76 6.99 0.31
CA PRO A 117 12.26 7.69 -0.87
C PRO A 117 11.16 8.47 -1.61
N LEU A 118 9.90 8.34 -1.18
CA LEU A 118 8.76 8.97 -1.81
C LEU A 118 8.40 10.33 -1.21
N ASP A 119 9.12 10.81 -0.20
CA ASP A 119 8.84 12.12 0.40
C ASP A 119 8.91 13.23 -0.66
N GLY A 120 7.86 14.03 -0.77
CA GLY A 120 7.69 15.06 -1.80
C GLY A 120 7.20 14.53 -3.16
N ALA A 121 7.08 13.22 -3.36
CA ALA A 121 6.54 12.67 -4.60
C ALA A 121 5.02 12.88 -4.68
N THR A 122 4.50 13.09 -5.89
CA THR A 122 3.06 13.08 -6.14
C THR A 122 2.62 11.67 -6.46
N LEU A 123 1.67 11.17 -5.70
CA LEU A 123 0.99 9.88 -5.94
C LEU A 123 -0.46 10.12 -6.32
N LYS A 124 -1.05 9.14 -7.01
CA LYS A 124 -2.45 9.12 -7.40
C LYS A 124 -3.13 7.89 -6.79
N GLY A 125 -4.32 8.08 -6.21
CA GLY A 125 -4.99 7.09 -5.38
C GLY A 125 -4.80 7.39 -3.89
N ARG A 126 -5.86 7.89 -3.25
CA ARG A 126 -5.83 8.36 -1.85
C ARG A 126 -6.88 7.66 -1.02
N VAL A 127 -6.48 7.12 0.13
CA VAL A 127 -7.44 6.59 1.12
C VAL A 127 -8.25 7.76 1.69
N VAL A 128 -9.56 7.60 1.69
CA VAL A 128 -10.54 8.57 2.22
C VAL A 128 -11.00 8.17 3.61
N ALA A 129 -11.28 6.88 3.82
CA ALA A 129 -11.67 6.36 5.13
C ALA A 129 -11.20 4.92 5.33
N THR A 130 -10.98 4.55 6.58
CA THR A 130 -10.72 3.17 6.99
C THR A 130 -11.67 2.80 8.12
N ILE A 131 -12.33 1.65 7.98
CA ILE A 131 -13.29 1.09 8.93
C ILE A 131 -12.73 -0.24 9.42
N VAL A 132 -12.75 -0.47 10.71
CA VAL A 132 -12.31 -1.73 11.35
C VAL A 132 -13.39 -2.19 12.31
N GLY A 133 -13.89 -3.39 12.09
CA GLY A 133 -14.98 -3.95 12.89
C GLY A 133 -16.28 -3.14 12.87
N GLY A 134 -16.48 -2.30 11.85
CA GLY A 134 -17.62 -1.39 11.73
C GLY A 134 -17.38 0.04 12.24
N ASP A 135 -16.28 0.28 12.93
CA ASP A 135 -15.92 1.61 13.45
C ASP A 135 -15.00 2.36 12.48
N VAL A 136 -15.28 3.63 12.23
CA VAL A 136 -14.40 4.49 11.42
C VAL A 136 -13.17 4.84 12.26
N VAL A 137 -12.00 4.31 11.87
CA VAL A 137 -10.73 4.53 12.58
C VAL A 137 -9.84 5.57 11.90
N TYR A 138 -10.13 5.91 10.66
CA TYR A 138 -9.46 6.96 9.90
C TYR A 138 -10.44 7.61 8.94
N GLU A 139 -10.37 8.92 8.84
CA GLU A 139 -11.07 9.74 7.85
C GLU A 139 -10.13 10.86 7.38
N ALA A 140 -9.98 10.98 6.07
CA ALA A 140 -9.17 12.04 5.49
C ALA A 140 -9.84 13.38 5.71
N ALA A 141 -9.09 14.39 6.16
CA ALA A 141 -9.61 15.76 6.18
C ALA A 141 -10.03 16.15 4.75
N ILE A 142 -11.28 16.58 4.62
CA ILE A 142 -11.80 17.19 3.39
C ILE A 142 -11.16 18.57 3.31
N GLY A 143 -10.22 18.74 2.37
CA GLY A 143 -9.60 20.04 2.10
C GLY A 143 -10.47 20.87 1.18
#